data_9a550fa9b3b5ef9451a8bda7c2240d9c
#
_entry.id   9a550fa9b3b5ef9451a8bda7c2240d9c
#
_cell.length_a   1.000
_cell.length_b   1.000
_cell.length_c   1.000
_cell.angle_alpha   90.00
_cell.angle_beta   90.00
_cell.angle_gamma   90.00
#
_symmetry.space_group_name_H-M   'P 1'
#
loop_
_entity.id
_entity.type
_entity.pdbx_description
1 polymer ?
#
loop_
_entity_poly.entity_id
_entity_poly.type
_entity_poly.pdbx_seq_one_letter_code
_entity_poly.pdbx_strand_id
1 'polypeptide(L)'
;MEKRRAHYRLHEVQAEVFRLDAAFTKTAIDGGRAMGLTTTEMVQVVCSLTRTNFYKSMTTYADHNIWQDVYHAMTPVGRVAYIKLTQVNDRPVVQFKEP
;
A
#
# COMPACT_ATOMS: atom_id res chain seq x y z
N MET A 1 5.24 14.59 -9.82
CA MET A 1 5.48 15.40 -8.60
C MET A 1 5.69 14.46 -7.43
N GLU A 2 6.67 14.75 -6.59
CA GLU A 2 7.03 13.91 -5.44
C GLU A 2 7.22 14.77 -4.20
N LYS A 3 7.00 14.18 -3.03
CA LYS A 3 7.30 14.81 -1.75
C LYS A 3 7.75 13.76 -0.73
N ARG A 4 8.41 14.22 0.33
CA ARG A 4 9.04 13.37 1.35
C ARG A 4 8.19 13.16 2.60
N ARG A 5 6.94 13.52 2.56
CA ARG A 5 6.01 13.29 3.67
C ARG A 5 4.77 12.59 3.14
N ALA A 6 4.14 11.77 3.98
CA ALA A 6 2.94 11.05 3.61
C ALA A 6 1.80 12.03 3.31
N HIS A 7 1.05 11.75 2.26
CA HIS A 7 -0.13 12.53 1.89
C HIS A 7 -1.35 12.09 2.71
N TYR A 8 -1.45 10.79 2.96
CA TYR A 8 -2.57 10.21 3.72
C TYR A 8 -2.12 9.85 5.13
N ARG A 9 -3.05 9.89 6.07
CA ARG A 9 -2.79 9.45 7.44
C ARG A 9 -2.78 7.94 7.47
N LEU A 10 -1.61 7.38 7.75
CA LEU A 10 -1.40 5.93 7.66
C LEU A 10 -2.38 5.14 8.49
N HIS A 11 -2.61 5.54 9.76
CA HIS A 11 -3.50 4.81 10.65
C HIS A 11 -4.96 4.79 10.15
N GLU A 12 -5.40 5.85 9.46
CA GLU A 12 -6.74 5.89 8.89
C GLU A 12 -6.85 4.92 7.70
N VAL A 13 -5.83 4.89 6.83
CA VAL A 13 -5.80 3.95 5.71
C VAL A 13 -5.75 2.51 6.23
N GLN A 14 -4.92 2.25 7.23
CA GLN A 14 -4.81 0.92 7.83
C GLN A 14 -6.14 0.44 8.42
N ALA A 15 -6.88 1.32 9.09
CA ALA A 15 -8.18 0.96 9.67
C ALA A 15 -9.16 0.55 8.58
N GLU A 16 -9.18 1.28 7.45
CA GLU A 16 -10.07 0.97 6.35
C GLU A 16 -9.65 -0.32 5.63
N VAL A 17 -8.36 -0.55 5.45
CA VAL A 17 -7.86 -1.79 4.84
C VAL A 17 -8.20 -2.99 5.71
N PHE A 18 -8.07 -2.87 7.03
CA PHE A 18 -8.42 -3.93 7.96
C PHE A 18 -9.92 -4.25 7.90
N ARG A 19 -10.76 -3.22 7.78
CA ARG A 19 -12.21 -3.38 7.73
C ARG A 19 -12.69 -3.89 6.37
N LEU A 20 -12.00 -3.48 5.28
CA LEU A 20 -12.40 -3.78 3.90
C LEU A 20 -11.25 -4.50 3.20
N ASP A 21 -11.20 -5.82 3.30
CA ASP A 21 -10.18 -6.62 2.61
C ASP A 21 -10.24 -6.48 1.08
N ALA A 22 -11.30 -5.83 0.57
CA ALA A 22 -11.48 -5.54 -0.86
C ALA A 22 -10.68 -4.32 -1.35
N ALA A 23 -9.83 -3.73 -0.49
CA ALA A 23 -9.03 -2.56 -0.85
C ALA A 23 -7.92 -2.85 -1.86
N PHE A 24 -7.50 -4.11 -1.99
CA PHE A 24 -6.43 -4.50 -2.90
C PHE A 24 -6.92 -4.55 -4.33
N THR A 25 -6.13 -3.98 -5.25
CA THR A 25 -6.38 -4.13 -6.67
C THR A 25 -6.13 -5.59 -7.09
N LYS A 26 -6.69 -5.99 -8.24
CA LYS A 26 -6.41 -7.33 -8.78
C LYS A 26 -4.91 -7.54 -8.99
N THR A 27 -4.23 -6.53 -9.54
CA THR A 27 -2.78 -6.58 -9.75
C THR A 27 -2.03 -6.74 -8.42
N ALA A 28 -2.51 -6.08 -7.36
CA ALA A 28 -1.90 -6.21 -6.03
C ALA A 28 -2.05 -7.63 -5.49
N ILE A 29 -3.23 -8.23 -5.64
CA ILE A 29 -3.48 -9.61 -5.20
C ILE A 29 -2.57 -10.56 -5.98
N ASP A 30 -2.48 -10.40 -7.29
CA ASP A 30 -1.60 -11.22 -8.12
C ASP A 30 -0.13 -11.05 -7.71
N GLY A 31 0.30 -9.82 -7.44
CA GLY A 31 1.65 -9.53 -6.98
C GLY A 31 1.96 -10.17 -5.63
N GLY A 32 1.03 -10.08 -4.68
CA GLY A 32 1.19 -10.71 -3.38
C GLY A 32 1.27 -12.24 -3.48
N ARG A 33 0.41 -12.83 -4.29
CA ARG A 33 0.44 -14.28 -4.52
C ARG A 33 1.74 -14.73 -5.18
N ALA A 34 2.24 -13.96 -6.14
CA ALA A 34 3.52 -14.25 -6.77
C ALA A 34 4.68 -14.21 -5.77
N MET A 35 4.55 -13.42 -4.70
CA MET A 35 5.51 -13.39 -3.61
C MET A 35 5.31 -14.52 -2.60
N GLY A 36 4.23 -15.28 -2.70
CA GLY A 36 3.90 -16.34 -1.75
C GLY A 36 3.04 -15.89 -0.57
N LEU A 37 2.36 -14.76 -0.70
CA LEU A 37 1.54 -14.20 0.37
C LEU A 37 0.06 -14.49 0.15
N THR A 38 -0.66 -14.77 1.23
CA THR A 38 -2.12 -14.82 1.22
C THR A 38 -2.66 -13.39 1.34
N THR A 39 -3.94 -13.20 1.00
CA THR A 39 -4.60 -11.89 1.18
C THR A 39 -4.57 -11.45 2.64
N THR A 40 -4.78 -12.38 3.57
CA THR A 40 -4.72 -12.09 5.02
C THR A 40 -3.33 -11.58 5.40
N GLU A 41 -2.28 -12.22 4.89
CA GLU A 41 -0.91 -11.76 5.15
C GLU A 41 -0.64 -10.39 4.55
N MET A 42 -1.18 -10.10 3.38
CA MET A 42 -1.06 -8.78 2.76
C MET A 42 -1.72 -7.70 3.62
N VAL A 43 -2.91 -7.97 4.16
CA VAL A 43 -3.58 -7.06 5.10
C VAL A 43 -2.71 -6.84 6.34
N GLN A 44 -2.14 -7.91 6.89
CA GLN A 44 -1.25 -7.81 8.05
C GLN A 44 -0.02 -6.96 7.77
N VAL A 45 0.58 -7.10 6.59
CA VAL A 45 1.72 -6.28 6.20
C VAL A 45 1.34 -4.80 6.17
N VAL A 46 0.23 -4.47 5.51
CA VAL A 46 -0.23 -3.07 5.43
C VAL A 46 -0.52 -2.52 6.82
N CYS A 47 -1.20 -3.29 7.67
CA CYS A 47 -1.55 -2.86 9.02
C CYS A 47 -0.34 -2.78 9.96
N SER A 48 0.79 -3.38 9.59
CA SER A 48 2.03 -3.32 10.35
C SER A 48 2.96 -2.20 9.90
N LEU A 49 2.63 -1.48 8.83
CA LEU A 49 3.45 -0.37 8.36
C LEU A 49 3.56 0.72 9.42
N THR A 50 4.75 1.31 9.50
CA THR A 50 5.02 2.46 10.35
C THR A 50 5.65 3.55 9.51
N ARG A 51 5.88 4.71 10.13
CA ARG A 51 6.53 5.84 9.45
C ARG A 51 7.93 5.48 8.95
N THR A 52 8.61 4.53 9.59
CA THR A 52 9.94 4.11 9.15
C THR A 52 9.92 3.36 7.82
N ASN A 53 8.77 2.82 7.44
CA ASN A 53 8.60 2.14 6.16
C ASN A 53 8.31 3.10 5.00
N PHE A 54 8.03 4.37 5.30
CA PHE A 54 7.67 5.34 4.29
C PHE A 54 8.88 5.65 3.40
N TYR A 55 8.65 5.62 2.08
CA TYR A 55 9.67 5.96 1.09
C TYR A 55 9.45 7.36 0.52
N LYS A 56 8.32 7.56 -0.12
CA LYS A 56 7.97 8.86 -0.72
C LYS A 56 6.48 8.91 -1.04
N SER A 57 5.98 10.11 -1.30
CA SER A 57 4.66 10.32 -1.89
C SER A 57 4.84 10.90 -3.29
N MET A 58 4.04 10.44 -4.24
CA MET A 58 4.10 10.92 -5.61
C MET A 58 2.71 10.94 -6.23
N THR A 59 2.51 11.82 -7.21
CA THR A 59 1.25 11.82 -7.95
C THR A 59 1.24 10.69 -8.98
N THR A 60 0.04 10.21 -9.31
CA THR A 60 -0.09 9.16 -10.32
C THR A 60 0.25 9.71 -11.70
N TYR A 61 0.70 8.84 -12.58
CA TYR A 61 1.01 9.21 -13.95
C TYR A 61 -0.25 9.62 -14.72
N ALA A 62 -1.36 8.93 -14.46
CA ALA A 62 -2.61 9.17 -15.17
C ALA A 62 -3.35 10.42 -14.66
N ASP A 63 -3.15 10.81 -13.39
CA ASP A 63 -3.83 11.95 -12.79
C ASP A 63 -2.92 12.61 -11.75
N HIS A 64 -2.46 13.81 -12.06
CA HIS A 64 -1.54 14.55 -11.19
C HIS A 64 -2.21 15.12 -9.94
N ASN A 65 -3.51 14.95 -9.79
CA ASN A 65 -4.23 15.35 -8.59
C ASN A 65 -4.36 14.22 -7.57
N ILE A 66 -3.97 13.00 -7.95
CA ILE A 66 -4.04 11.85 -7.07
C ILE A 66 -2.65 11.51 -6.57
N TRP A 67 -2.49 11.51 -5.23
CA TRP A 67 -1.24 11.16 -4.57
C TRP A 67 -1.24 9.67 -4.21
N GLN A 68 -0.06 9.07 -4.31
CA GLN A 68 0.19 7.71 -3.85
C GLN A 68 1.31 7.75 -2.82
N ASP A 69 1.06 7.20 -1.64
CA ASP A 69 2.08 7.06 -0.61
C ASP A 69 2.76 5.71 -0.76
N VAL A 70 4.07 5.72 -0.92
CA VAL A 70 4.86 4.53 -1.20
C VAL A 70 5.58 4.09 0.06
N TYR A 71 5.42 2.83 0.41
CA TYR A 71 6.05 2.20 1.56
C TYR A 71 6.82 0.96 1.12
N HIS A 72 7.91 0.67 1.81
CA HIS A 72 8.65 -0.59 1.65
C HIS A 72 8.60 -1.34 2.97
N ALA A 73 8.30 -2.62 2.91
CA ALA A 73 8.22 -3.43 4.13
C ALA A 73 8.66 -4.86 3.88
N MET A 74 9.34 -5.43 4.87
CA MET A 74 9.65 -6.85 4.86
C MET A 74 8.37 -7.65 5.09
N THR A 75 8.19 -8.70 4.34
CA THR A 75 7.02 -9.58 4.44
C THR A 75 7.36 -10.86 5.21
N PRO A 76 6.34 -11.63 5.64
CA PRO A 76 6.56 -12.92 6.31
C PRO A 76 7.34 -13.94 5.48
N VAL A 77 7.37 -13.78 4.15
CA VAL A 77 8.12 -14.70 3.27
C VAL A 77 9.57 -14.26 3.05
N GLY A 78 10.05 -13.25 3.79
CA GLY A 78 11.44 -12.80 3.71
C GLY A 78 11.77 -11.94 2.50
N ARG A 79 10.75 -11.42 1.81
CA ARG A 79 10.92 -10.54 0.66
C ARG A 79 10.35 -9.17 0.96
N VAL A 80 11.01 -8.13 0.47
CA VAL A 80 10.51 -6.76 0.62
C VAL A 80 9.35 -6.53 -0.35
N ALA A 81 8.26 -5.97 0.16
CA ALA A 81 7.14 -5.54 -0.66
C ALA A 81 7.21 -4.03 -0.91
N TYR A 82 6.81 -3.64 -2.09
CA TYR A 82 6.62 -2.26 -2.52
C TYR A 82 5.12 -2.00 -2.49
N ILE A 83 4.68 -1.09 -1.62
CA ILE A 83 3.26 -0.88 -1.32
C ILE A 83 2.91 0.56 -1.64
N LYS A 84 1.87 0.76 -2.46
CA LYS A 84 1.34 2.08 -2.77
C LYS A 84 -0.06 2.22 -2.20
N LEU A 85 -0.25 3.23 -1.37
CA LEU A 85 -1.53 3.52 -0.73
C LEU A 85 -2.13 4.78 -1.33
N THR A 86 -3.40 4.70 -1.71
CA THR A 86 -4.19 5.82 -2.24
C THR A 86 -5.56 5.79 -1.59
N GLN A 87 -6.16 6.95 -1.36
CA GLN A 87 -7.58 7.03 -1.03
C GLN A 87 -8.30 7.79 -2.14
N VAL A 88 -9.26 7.13 -2.76
CA VAL A 88 -10.08 7.72 -3.81
C VAL A 88 -11.54 7.62 -3.35
N ASN A 89 -12.22 8.78 -3.24
CA ASN A 89 -13.60 8.84 -2.76
C ASN A 89 -13.76 8.13 -1.41
N ASP A 90 -12.85 8.40 -0.48
CA ASP A 90 -12.80 7.82 0.86
C ASP A 90 -12.65 6.30 0.89
N ARG A 91 -12.19 5.72 -0.21
CA ARG A 91 -11.88 4.29 -0.28
C ARG A 91 -10.39 4.09 -0.46
N PRO A 92 -9.77 3.24 0.36
CA PRO A 92 -8.36 2.91 0.16
C PRO A 92 -8.19 2.04 -1.08
N VAL A 93 -7.14 2.31 -1.83
CA VAL A 93 -6.70 1.47 -2.94
C VAL A 93 -5.26 1.10 -2.67
N VAL A 94 -5.00 -0.20 -2.59
CA VAL A 94 -3.68 -0.71 -2.25
C VAL A 94 -3.09 -1.43 -3.45
N GLN A 95 -1.90 -1.02 -3.87
CA GLN A 95 -1.07 -1.74 -4.81
C GLN A 95 0.06 -2.40 -4.04
N PHE A 96 0.42 -3.61 -4.43
CA PHE A 96 1.33 -4.45 -3.68
C PHE A 96 2.13 -5.28 -4.66
N LYS A 97 3.46 -5.12 -4.64
CA LYS A 97 4.32 -5.86 -5.56
C LYS A 97 5.72 -5.98 -5.01
N GLU A 98 6.47 -6.88 -5.60
CA GLU A 98 7.90 -6.97 -5.38
C GLU A 98 8.59 -5.81 -6.13
N PRO A 99 9.56 -5.13 -5.52
CA PRO A 99 10.29 -4.06 -6.19
C PRO A 99 11.03 -4.53 -7.44
#